data_4287918fea43f92c9235a665cd60971f
#
_entry.id   4287918fea43f92c9235a665cd60971f
#
_cell.length_a   1.000
_cell.length_b   1.000
_cell.length_c   1.000
_cell.angle_alpha   90.00
_cell.angle_beta   90.00
_cell.angle_gamma   90.00
#
_symmetry.space_group_name_H-M   'P 1'
#
loop_
_entity.id
_entity.type
_entity.pdbx_description
1 polymer ?
#
loop_
_entity_poly.entity_id
_entity_poly.type
_entity_poly.pdbx_seq_one_letter_code
_entity_poly.pdbx_strand_id
1 'polypeptide(L)'
;MKTIHLSSAGLLAIAAFSLANTSIAATPGTDNADESAYAAGWSSGSNGGIGFKGWNLVLDGQGDAGGFFIGDSKKTGAADINVNSRSFGMFGHDKAKSTDAYRSFDSPLEVGQSFSVEIGVNFRDGNKGFDLRSSDEKAIFNLNVGADDYTVHLAATGAGSIGTDYSNNTVFKLVFTQTSASGGTWTLTRSGGFSKTLNGTYNGVAAGFKFYAAGTADVPENDLSFNNLAITAKK
;
A
#
# COMPACT_ATOMS: atom_id res chain seq x y z
N MET A 1 -61.05 25.44 54.95
CA MET A 1 -59.64 25.00 54.95
C MET A 1 -59.38 24.27 53.60
N LYS A 2 -58.67 24.87 52.66
CA LYS A 2 -58.30 24.26 51.37
C LYS A 2 -56.80 23.94 51.47
N THR A 3 -56.47 22.66 51.38
CA THR A 3 -55.13 22.14 51.41
C THR A 3 -54.54 22.17 49.97
N ILE A 4 -53.45 22.87 49.76
CA ILE A 4 -52.74 22.96 48.47
C ILE A 4 -51.65 21.91 48.50
N HIS A 5 -51.69 20.96 47.57
CA HIS A 5 -50.60 20.02 47.33
C HIS A 5 -49.65 20.62 46.25
N LEU A 6 -48.39 20.91 46.66
CA LEU A 6 -47.32 21.20 45.74
C LEU A 6 -46.73 19.87 45.26
N SER A 7 -46.84 19.65 43.94
CA SER A 7 -46.10 18.57 43.26
C SER A 7 -44.73 19.11 42.81
N SER A 8 -43.66 18.61 43.39
CA SER A 8 -42.30 18.85 42.92
C SER A 8 -41.94 17.92 41.74
N ALA A 9 -41.86 18.47 40.54
CA ALA A 9 -41.34 17.78 39.38
C ALA A 9 -39.80 17.81 39.43
N GLY A 10 -39.19 16.68 39.75
CA GLY A 10 -37.72 16.50 39.67
C GLY A 10 -37.27 16.40 38.21
N LEU A 11 -36.45 17.35 37.80
CA LEU A 11 -35.80 17.33 36.47
C LEU A 11 -34.58 16.38 36.54
N LEU A 12 -34.67 15.22 35.90
CA LEU A 12 -33.55 14.30 35.80
C LEU A 12 -32.66 14.72 34.61
N ALA A 13 -31.53 15.37 34.87
CA ALA A 13 -30.55 15.69 33.84
C ALA A 13 -29.73 14.46 33.51
N ILE A 14 -29.98 13.86 32.31
CA ILE A 14 -29.16 12.78 31.77
C ILE A 14 -27.92 13.43 31.14
N ALA A 15 -26.79 13.33 31.82
CA ALA A 15 -25.49 13.69 31.24
C ALA A 15 -25.10 12.62 30.20
N ALA A 16 -25.21 12.95 28.92
CA ALA A 16 -24.68 12.11 27.84
C ALA A 16 -23.14 12.18 27.86
N PHE A 17 -22.49 11.15 28.36
CA PHE A 17 -21.05 10.97 28.21
C PHE A 17 -20.78 10.59 26.76
N SER A 18 -20.32 11.53 25.96
CA SER A 18 -19.74 11.25 24.65
C SER A 18 -18.36 10.60 24.89
N LEU A 19 -18.30 9.29 24.69
CA LEU A 19 -17.01 8.58 24.56
C LEU A 19 -16.38 9.06 23.26
N ALA A 20 -15.45 9.98 23.35
CA ALA A 20 -14.57 10.29 22.24
C ALA A 20 -13.74 9.02 21.97
N ASN A 21 -14.07 8.30 20.88
CA ASN A 21 -13.18 7.27 20.34
C ASN A 21 -11.92 7.98 19.87
N THR A 22 -10.87 8.00 20.70
CA THR A 22 -9.54 8.37 20.28
C THR A 22 -9.03 7.27 19.37
N SER A 23 -9.12 7.47 18.04
CA SER A 23 -8.41 6.60 17.13
C SER A 23 -6.91 6.78 17.38
N ILE A 24 -6.19 5.68 17.51
CA ILE A 24 -4.74 5.71 17.63
C ILE A 24 -4.20 5.86 16.21
N ALA A 25 -3.45 6.93 15.95
CA ALA A 25 -2.79 7.19 14.69
C ALA A 25 -1.79 6.08 14.34
N ALA A 26 -1.59 5.82 13.06
CA ALA A 26 -0.49 5.00 12.60
C ALA A 26 0.84 5.59 13.10
N THR A 27 1.72 4.74 13.61
CA THR A 27 3.04 5.16 14.07
C THR A 27 3.86 5.63 12.85
N PRO A 28 4.40 6.86 12.85
CA PRO A 28 5.32 7.27 11.79
C PRO A 28 6.55 6.37 11.78
N GLY A 29 7.00 6.00 10.58
CA GLY A 29 8.14 5.11 10.47
C GLY A 29 8.53 4.83 9.02
N THR A 30 9.56 4.03 8.87
CA THR A 30 10.10 3.61 7.58
C THR A 30 10.36 2.12 7.59
N ASP A 31 10.37 1.52 6.39
CA ASP A 31 10.89 0.19 6.16
C ASP A 31 11.54 0.10 4.78
N ASN A 32 12.60 -0.68 4.68
CA ASN A 32 13.28 -0.99 3.44
C ASN A 32 13.93 -2.37 3.51
N ALA A 33 14.30 -2.90 2.37
CA ALA A 33 14.82 -4.26 2.24
C ALA A 33 16.23 -4.48 2.85
N ASP A 34 16.90 -3.43 3.31
CA ASP A 34 18.21 -3.52 3.97
C ASP A 34 18.13 -3.64 5.50
N GLU A 35 16.93 -3.54 6.07
CA GLU A 35 16.74 -3.71 7.51
C GLU A 35 17.19 -5.10 7.98
N SER A 36 17.79 -5.16 9.17
CA SER A 36 18.39 -6.38 9.73
C SER A 36 17.41 -7.55 9.85
N ALA A 37 16.12 -7.28 9.99
CA ALA A 37 15.07 -8.30 10.02
C ALA A 37 14.94 -9.10 8.70
N TYR A 38 15.51 -8.59 7.61
CA TYR A 38 15.50 -9.24 6.29
C TYR A 38 16.88 -9.86 5.94
N ALA A 39 17.83 -9.89 6.87
CA ALA A 39 19.17 -10.44 6.61
C ALA A 39 19.15 -11.93 6.23
N ALA A 40 18.21 -12.71 6.79
CA ALA A 40 18.00 -14.12 6.49
C ALA A 40 17.02 -14.37 5.33
N GLY A 41 16.53 -13.33 4.66
CA GLY A 41 15.51 -13.39 3.61
C GLY A 41 14.21 -12.72 4.04
N TRP A 42 13.24 -12.72 3.12
CA TRP A 42 11.93 -12.12 3.31
C TRP A 42 10.86 -13.20 3.37
N SER A 43 10.18 -13.32 4.51
CA SER A 43 9.19 -14.35 4.78
C SER A 43 7.98 -13.79 5.53
N SER A 44 6.89 -14.54 5.58
CA SER A 44 5.72 -14.17 6.39
C SER A 44 6.12 -13.98 7.86
N GLY A 45 5.64 -12.89 8.46
CA GLY A 45 5.98 -12.47 9.81
C GLY A 45 7.21 -11.59 9.92
N SER A 46 8.10 -11.53 8.89
CA SER A 46 9.24 -10.59 8.90
C SER A 46 8.74 -9.15 9.04
N ASN A 47 9.40 -8.36 9.89
CA ASN A 47 9.08 -6.95 10.12
C ASN A 47 10.35 -6.16 10.48
N GLY A 48 10.91 -5.44 9.52
CA GLY A 48 12.06 -4.55 9.73
C GLY A 48 11.66 -3.13 10.12
N GLY A 49 10.43 -2.73 9.76
CA GLY A 49 9.98 -1.35 9.87
C GLY A 49 9.19 -1.04 11.13
N ILE A 50 9.13 0.25 11.46
CA ILE A 50 8.24 0.82 12.47
C ILE A 50 6.99 1.34 11.77
N GLY A 51 5.81 1.27 12.42
CA GLY A 51 4.53 1.71 11.87
C GLY A 51 3.81 0.67 11.01
N PHE A 52 4.43 -0.50 10.83
CA PHE A 52 3.92 -1.59 10.02
C PHE A 52 3.83 -2.89 10.83
N LYS A 53 2.83 -3.72 10.55
CA LYS A 53 2.76 -5.10 11.03
C LYS A 53 3.69 -5.99 10.19
N GLY A 54 3.94 -7.21 10.64
CA GLY A 54 4.69 -8.21 9.86
C GLY A 54 4.05 -8.48 8.50
N TRP A 55 4.88 -8.82 7.52
CA TRP A 55 4.44 -9.22 6.20
C TRP A 55 3.56 -10.49 6.24
N ASN A 56 2.54 -10.55 5.40
CA ASN A 56 1.78 -11.76 5.10
C ASN A 56 1.98 -12.09 3.61
N LEU A 57 2.82 -13.09 3.34
CA LEU A 57 3.20 -13.52 1.99
C LEU A 57 2.36 -14.75 1.61
N VAL A 58 1.60 -14.64 0.53
CA VAL A 58 0.66 -15.67 0.06
C VAL A 58 1.03 -16.06 -1.37
N LEU A 59 1.19 -17.35 -1.60
CA LEU A 59 1.39 -17.93 -2.91
C LEU A 59 0.27 -18.94 -3.19
N ASP A 60 -0.53 -18.69 -4.23
CA ASP A 60 -1.44 -19.66 -4.83
C ASP A 60 -0.88 -20.09 -6.19
N GLY A 61 -0.15 -21.17 -6.21
CA GLY A 61 0.54 -21.68 -7.40
C GLY A 61 1.15 -23.05 -7.16
N GLN A 62 1.74 -23.62 -8.21
CA GLN A 62 2.40 -24.92 -8.14
C GLN A 62 3.91 -24.76 -8.34
N GLY A 63 4.69 -25.45 -7.50
CA GLY A 63 6.15 -25.47 -7.58
C GLY A 63 6.76 -24.07 -7.45
N ASP A 64 7.72 -23.76 -8.31
CA ASP A 64 8.47 -22.52 -8.32
C ASP A 64 7.82 -21.41 -9.17
N ALA A 65 6.49 -21.50 -9.38
CA ALA A 65 5.78 -20.55 -10.23
C ALA A 65 5.68 -19.13 -9.61
N GLY A 66 5.90 -18.96 -8.33
CA GLY A 66 5.89 -17.66 -7.65
C GLY A 66 6.83 -17.64 -6.46
N GLY A 67 7.21 -16.45 -6.02
CA GLY A 67 8.12 -16.31 -4.89
C GLY A 67 8.38 -14.89 -4.46
N PHE A 68 9.10 -14.79 -3.34
CA PHE A 68 9.46 -13.57 -2.66
C PHE A 68 10.96 -13.60 -2.33
N PHE A 69 11.65 -12.50 -2.56
CA PHE A 69 13.08 -12.41 -2.33
C PHE A 69 13.53 -11.01 -1.94
N ILE A 70 14.74 -10.90 -1.39
CA ILE A 70 15.47 -9.63 -1.28
C ILE A 70 16.58 -9.66 -2.34
N GLY A 71 16.61 -8.65 -3.19
CA GLY A 71 17.56 -8.57 -4.27
C GLY A 71 17.88 -7.15 -4.73
N ASP A 72 18.82 -7.04 -5.65
CA ASP A 72 19.16 -5.79 -6.30
C ASP A 72 18.24 -5.59 -7.51
N SER A 73 17.36 -4.57 -7.49
CA SER A 73 16.42 -4.28 -8.57
C SER A 73 17.11 -4.11 -9.94
N LYS A 74 18.37 -3.65 -9.96
CA LYS A 74 19.15 -3.51 -11.21
C LYS A 74 19.51 -4.85 -11.84
N LYS A 75 19.59 -5.92 -11.06
CA LYS A 75 19.89 -7.27 -11.59
C LYS A 75 18.72 -7.85 -12.39
N THR A 76 17.51 -7.39 -12.15
CA THR A 76 16.32 -7.68 -12.96
C THR A 76 16.18 -6.69 -14.13
N GLY A 77 17.14 -5.80 -14.32
CA GLY A 77 17.11 -4.76 -15.34
C GLY A 77 16.18 -3.58 -15.01
N ALA A 78 15.57 -3.57 -13.83
CA ALA A 78 14.74 -2.47 -13.38
C ALA A 78 15.55 -1.27 -12.87
N ALA A 79 14.89 -0.16 -12.60
CA ALA A 79 15.50 1.03 -12.03
C ALA A 79 16.07 0.79 -10.63
N ASP A 80 17.07 1.58 -10.25
CA ASP A 80 17.68 1.55 -8.93
C ASP A 80 16.78 2.20 -7.88
N ILE A 81 16.03 1.37 -7.16
CA ILE A 81 15.25 1.75 -5.98
C ILE A 81 15.84 1.15 -4.69
N ASN A 82 17.07 0.68 -4.75
CA ASN A 82 17.71 -0.06 -3.68
C ASN A 82 18.12 0.85 -2.50
N VAL A 83 18.18 0.24 -1.33
CA VAL A 83 18.99 0.68 -0.19
C VAL A 83 20.12 -0.35 -0.04
N ASN A 84 21.37 0.06 -0.13
CA ASN A 84 22.55 -0.81 -0.08
C ASN A 84 22.44 -2.04 -1.01
N SER A 85 22.03 -1.82 -2.27
CA SER A 85 21.82 -2.86 -3.29
C SER A 85 20.74 -3.90 -2.92
N ARG A 86 19.75 -3.52 -2.12
CA ARG A 86 18.64 -4.38 -1.68
C ARG A 86 17.30 -3.71 -1.90
N SER A 87 16.37 -4.45 -2.48
CA SER A 87 14.95 -4.14 -2.61
C SER A 87 14.12 -5.39 -2.32
N PHE A 88 12.86 -5.24 -1.98
CA PHE A 88 11.90 -6.33 -2.01
C PHE A 88 11.63 -6.70 -3.46
N GLY A 89 11.60 -7.98 -3.76
CA GLY A 89 11.28 -8.52 -5.07
C GLY A 89 10.27 -9.65 -4.98
N MET A 90 9.41 -9.77 -6.00
CA MET A 90 8.45 -10.86 -6.11
C MET A 90 8.18 -11.18 -7.58
N PHE A 91 7.81 -12.43 -7.83
CA PHE A 91 7.43 -12.92 -9.15
C PHE A 91 6.22 -13.85 -9.09
N GLY A 92 5.48 -13.93 -10.19
CA GLY A 92 4.35 -14.85 -10.34
C GLY A 92 4.24 -15.27 -11.80
N HIS A 93 4.89 -16.40 -12.17
CA HIS A 93 4.95 -16.92 -13.54
C HIS A 93 3.62 -17.59 -13.93
N ASP A 94 3.49 -18.05 -15.17
CA ASP A 94 2.26 -18.58 -15.78
C ASP A 94 1.46 -19.59 -14.93
N LYS A 95 2.13 -20.35 -14.05
CA LYS A 95 1.50 -21.33 -13.16
C LYS A 95 1.09 -20.78 -11.81
N ALA A 96 1.49 -19.56 -11.48
CA ALA A 96 1.03 -18.87 -10.28
C ALA A 96 -0.33 -18.23 -10.56
N LYS A 97 -1.34 -18.61 -9.81
CA LYS A 97 -2.64 -17.93 -9.83
C LYS A 97 -2.54 -16.57 -9.16
N SER A 98 -1.78 -16.49 -8.06
CA SER A 98 -1.39 -15.24 -7.43
C SER A 98 -0.15 -15.42 -6.57
N THR A 99 0.68 -14.38 -6.55
CA THR A 99 1.76 -14.16 -5.58
C THR A 99 1.46 -12.82 -4.96
N ASP A 100 1.09 -12.81 -3.69
CA ASP A 100 0.59 -11.62 -3.00
C ASP A 100 1.41 -11.33 -1.74
N ALA A 101 1.87 -10.09 -1.59
CA ALA A 101 2.55 -9.60 -0.39
C ALA A 101 1.69 -8.54 0.29
N TYR A 102 1.01 -8.93 1.36
CA TYR A 102 0.15 -8.05 2.15
C TYR A 102 0.92 -7.45 3.31
N ARG A 103 0.61 -6.19 3.63
CA ARG A 103 1.08 -5.57 4.85
C ARG A 103 0.08 -4.55 5.38
N SER A 104 -0.25 -4.66 6.64
CA SER A 104 -1.07 -3.67 7.33
C SER A 104 -0.18 -2.63 8.01
N PHE A 105 -0.67 -1.42 8.14
CA PHE A 105 -0.15 -0.46 9.10
C PHE A 105 -0.47 -0.95 10.52
N ASP A 106 0.27 -0.52 11.52
CA ASP A 106 -0.03 -0.85 12.93
C ASP A 106 -1.40 -0.28 13.36
N SER A 107 -1.78 0.87 12.82
CA SER A 107 -3.10 1.48 12.87
C SER A 107 -3.44 2.16 11.53
N PRO A 108 -4.72 2.33 11.16
CA PRO A 108 -5.09 3.08 9.97
C PRO A 108 -4.52 4.51 9.99
N LEU A 109 -4.27 5.08 8.80
CA LEU A 109 -3.81 6.46 8.70
C LEU A 109 -4.84 7.43 9.27
N GLU A 110 -4.40 8.35 10.11
CA GLU A 110 -5.19 9.50 10.52
C GLU A 110 -5.12 10.65 9.52
N VAL A 111 -6.09 11.55 9.63
CA VAL A 111 -6.12 12.79 8.84
C VAL A 111 -4.82 13.57 9.03
N GLY A 112 -4.14 13.85 7.92
CA GLY A 112 -2.85 14.51 7.85
C GLY A 112 -1.65 13.57 7.77
N GLN A 113 -1.81 12.27 7.99
CA GLN A 113 -0.74 11.28 7.77
C GLN A 113 -0.66 10.87 6.31
N SER A 114 0.53 10.46 5.89
CA SER A 114 0.77 9.94 4.54
C SER A 114 1.55 8.64 4.57
N PHE A 115 1.24 7.75 3.63
CA PHE A 115 2.03 6.58 3.29
C PHE A 115 2.67 6.78 1.92
N SER A 116 3.92 6.34 1.75
CA SER A 116 4.61 6.35 0.47
C SER A 116 5.40 5.08 0.21
N VAL A 117 5.62 4.78 -1.09
CA VAL A 117 6.42 3.64 -1.55
C VAL A 117 6.96 3.91 -2.95
N GLU A 118 8.06 3.26 -3.31
CA GLU A 118 8.64 3.26 -4.65
C GLU A 118 8.57 1.86 -5.27
N ILE A 119 8.23 1.81 -6.57
CA ILE A 119 8.09 0.58 -7.37
C ILE A 119 8.99 0.72 -8.58
N GLY A 120 9.92 -0.22 -8.77
CA GLY A 120 10.77 -0.34 -9.94
C GLY A 120 10.20 -1.41 -10.88
N VAL A 121 10.03 -1.07 -12.15
CA VAL A 121 9.47 -1.96 -13.17
C VAL A 121 10.36 -1.97 -14.39
N ASN A 122 10.71 -3.18 -14.85
CA ASN A 122 11.34 -3.39 -16.16
C ASN A 122 10.25 -3.76 -17.19
N PHE A 123 9.93 -5.03 -17.39
CA PHE A 123 8.92 -5.43 -18.37
C PHE A 123 7.49 -5.24 -17.85
N ARG A 124 6.59 -4.86 -18.76
CA ARG A 124 5.14 -4.85 -18.55
C ARG A 124 4.56 -6.18 -19.05
N ASP A 125 4.53 -7.18 -18.21
CA ASP A 125 4.00 -8.47 -18.55
C ASP A 125 3.16 -9.02 -17.40
N GLY A 126 2.15 -9.81 -17.73
CA GLY A 126 1.23 -10.41 -16.77
C GLY A 126 0.36 -9.39 -16.01
N ASN A 127 -0.02 -9.78 -14.82
CA ASN A 127 -0.82 -8.99 -13.90
C ASN A 127 0.01 -8.71 -12.64
N LYS A 128 0.56 -7.52 -12.50
CA LYS A 128 1.39 -7.14 -11.35
C LYS A 128 1.18 -5.67 -10.97
N GLY A 129 1.33 -5.38 -9.69
CA GLY A 129 1.10 -4.01 -9.21
C GLY A 129 0.93 -3.88 -7.71
N PHE A 130 0.16 -2.86 -7.33
CA PHE A 130 -0.01 -2.41 -5.97
C PHE A 130 -1.48 -2.05 -5.70
N ASP A 131 -1.98 -2.43 -4.50
CA ASP A 131 -3.26 -1.99 -3.94
C ASP A 131 -3.03 -1.22 -2.64
N LEU A 132 -3.60 -0.01 -2.50
CA LEU A 132 -3.87 0.55 -1.18
C LEU A 132 -5.16 -0.07 -0.65
N ARG A 133 -5.19 -0.45 0.63
CA ARG A 133 -6.30 -1.20 1.21
C ARG A 133 -6.88 -0.50 2.43
N SER A 134 -8.18 -0.58 2.57
CA SER A 134 -8.91 -0.17 3.77
C SER A 134 -8.88 -1.23 4.86
N SER A 135 -9.38 -0.91 6.06
CA SER A 135 -9.43 -1.83 7.19
C SER A 135 -10.35 -3.05 7.01
N ASP A 136 -11.30 -2.97 6.07
CA ASP A 136 -12.14 -4.09 5.63
C ASP A 136 -11.52 -4.85 4.42
N GLU A 137 -10.22 -4.67 4.23
CA GLU A 137 -9.37 -5.36 3.25
C GLU A 137 -9.76 -5.14 1.79
N LYS A 138 -10.55 -4.13 1.47
CA LYS A 138 -10.87 -3.75 0.09
C LYS A 138 -9.79 -2.87 -0.52
N ALA A 139 -9.50 -3.07 -1.80
CA ALA A 139 -8.68 -2.14 -2.56
C ALA A 139 -9.42 -0.82 -2.76
N ILE A 140 -8.85 0.28 -2.29
CA ILE A 140 -9.36 1.65 -2.45
C ILE A 140 -8.59 2.44 -3.49
N PHE A 141 -7.45 1.91 -3.91
CA PHE A 141 -6.64 2.35 -5.05
C PHE A 141 -5.88 1.14 -5.59
N ASN A 142 -5.72 1.05 -6.90
CA ASN A 142 -4.87 0.06 -7.55
C ASN A 142 -3.99 0.74 -8.60
N LEU A 143 -2.73 0.37 -8.66
CA LEU A 143 -1.82 0.61 -9.77
C LEU A 143 -1.45 -0.73 -10.39
N ASN A 144 -1.84 -0.97 -11.65
CA ASN A 144 -1.36 -2.08 -12.44
C ASN A 144 -0.15 -1.62 -13.27
N VAL A 145 0.95 -2.36 -13.17
CA VAL A 145 2.20 -2.12 -13.89
C VAL A 145 2.60 -3.28 -14.80
N GLY A 146 1.74 -4.30 -14.90
CA GLY A 146 1.77 -5.33 -15.93
C GLY A 146 1.10 -4.86 -17.22
N ALA A 147 0.51 -5.76 -17.98
CA ALA A 147 -0.30 -5.49 -19.17
C ALA A 147 0.29 -4.47 -20.18
N ASP A 148 -0.56 -3.99 -21.10
CA ASP A 148 -0.13 -3.11 -22.20
C ASP A 148 0.05 -1.65 -21.80
N ASP A 149 -0.48 -1.25 -20.65
CA ASP A 149 -0.43 0.12 -20.14
C ASP A 149 -0.27 0.15 -18.62
N TYR A 150 0.38 1.19 -18.11
CA TYR A 150 0.39 1.46 -16.68
C TYR A 150 -0.92 2.13 -16.28
N THR A 151 -1.75 1.44 -15.51
CA THR A 151 -3.13 1.85 -15.27
C THR A 151 -3.40 2.04 -13.79
N VAL A 152 -3.99 3.20 -13.44
CA VAL A 152 -4.57 3.45 -12.12
C VAL A 152 -6.05 3.08 -12.16
N HIS A 153 -6.50 2.27 -11.24
CA HIS A 153 -7.90 1.93 -11.03
C HIS A 153 -8.38 2.45 -9.68
N LEU A 154 -9.51 3.12 -9.69
CA LEU A 154 -10.19 3.64 -8.50
C LEU A 154 -11.59 3.06 -8.45
N ALA A 155 -11.98 2.52 -7.30
CA ALA A 155 -13.29 1.91 -7.13
C ALA A 155 -14.46 2.85 -7.46
N ALA A 156 -14.27 4.17 -7.28
CA ALA A 156 -15.32 5.18 -7.47
C ALA A 156 -15.26 5.93 -8.81
N THR A 157 -14.11 6.03 -9.47
CA THR A 157 -13.91 6.94 -10.62
C THR A 157 -13.35 6.26 -11.89
N GLY A 158 -13.15 4.94 -11.86
CA GLY A 158 -12.66 4.19 -13.01
C GLY A 158 -11.13 4.21 -13.15
N ALA A 159 -10.67 4.00 -14.38
CA ALA A 159 -9.25 3.83 -14.70
C ALA A 159 -8.66 5.08 -15.35
N GLY A 160 -7.36 5.33 -15.08
CA GLY A 160 -6.56 6.36 -15.73
C GLY A 160 -5.18 5.83 -16.10
N SER A 161 -4.67 6.20 -17.29
CA SER A 161 -3.34 5.80 -17.75
C SER A 161 -2.26 6.77 -17.30
N ILE A 162 -1.12 6.23 -16.85
CA ILE A 162 0.10 7.03 -16.63
C ILE A 162 1.11 6.86 -17.78
N GLY A 163 0.67 6.31 -18.90
CA GLY A 163 1.40 6.22 -20.14
C GLY A 163 1.81 4.80 -20.50
N THR A 164 1.88 4.59 -21.82
CA THR A 164 2.18 3.29 -22.45
C THR A 164 3.66 3.11 -22.76
N ASP A 165 4.45 4.21 -22.72
CA ASP A 165 5.88 4.16 -23.09
C ASP A 165 6.64 3.23 -22.15
N TYR A 166 7.18 2.17 -22.72
CA TYR A 166 8.05 1.27 -22.02
C TYR A 166 9.41 1.90 -21.75
N SER A 167 9.91 1.70 -20.53
CA SER A 167 11.31 1.97 -20.20
C SER A 167 11.72 1.06 -19.03
N ASN A 168 12.86 0.39 -19.17
CA ASN A 168 13.41 -0.49 -18.16
C ASN A 168 13.85 0.24 -16.87
N ASN A 169 14.00 1.55 -16.91
CA ASN A 169 14.34 2.38 -15.74
C ASN A 169 13.13 3.14 -15.15
N THR A 170 11.91 2.65 -15.40
CA THR A 170 10.70 3.25 -14.85
C THR A 170 10.63 3.06 -13.33
N VAL A 171 10.44 4.15 -12.62
CA VAL A 171 10.11 4.19 -11.20
C VAL A 171 8.75 4.84 -11.01
N PHE A 172 7.90 4.22 -10.23
CA PHE A 172 6.65 4.80 -9.74
C PHE A 172 6.81 5.12 -8.26
N LYS A 173 6.70 6.41 -7.92
CA LYS A 173 6.58 6.86 -6.54
C LYS A 173 5.13 7.16 -6.23
N LEU A 174 4.58 6.43 -5.27
CA LEU A 174 3.22 6.62 -4.74
C LEU A 174 3.27 7.36 -3.41
N VAL A 175 2.38 8.31 -3.23
CA VAL A 175 2.13 9.00 -1.95
C VAL A 175 0.62 9.07 -1.74
N PHE A 176 0.15 8.57 -0.61
CA PHE A 176 -1.25 8.60 -0.19
C PHE A 176 -1.37 9.42 1.08
N THR A 177 -2.21 10.42 1.11
CA THR A 177 -2.47 11.26 2.29
C THR A 177 -3.93 11.12 2.71
N GLN A 178 -4.18 10.71 3.95
CA GLN A 178 -5.51 10.72 4.52
C GLN A 178 -5.92 12.16 4.79
N THR A 179 -6.93 12.68 4.10
CA THR A 179 -7.34 14.10 4.21
C THR A 179 -8.67 14.29 4.93
N SER A 180 -9.42 13.21 5.14
CA SER A 180 -10.68 13.20 5.89
C SER A 180 -10.88 11.85 6.57
N ALA A 181 -11.89 11.72 7.42
CA ALA A 181 -12.27 10.47 8.07
C ALA A 181 -12.76 9.38 7.09
N SER A 182 -13.06 9.73 5.84
CA SER A 182 -13.63 8.82 4.84
C SER A 182 -12.92 8.81 3.51
N GLY A 183 -11.74 9.45 3.39
CA GLY A 183 -11.00 9.49 2.14
C GLY A 183 -9.73 10.32 2.21
N GLY A 184 -8.98 10.29 1.12
CA GLY A 184 -7.73 10.97 1.00
C GLY A 184 -7.37 11.32 -0.44
N THR A 185 -6.14 11.82 -0.60
CA THR A 185 -5.54 12.12 -1.89
C THR A 185 -4.40 11.17 -2.19
N TRP A 186 -4.16 10.95 -3.46
CA TRP A 186 -2.99 10.22 -3.93
C TRP A 186 -2.23 11.04 -4.97
N THR A 187 -0.93 10.83 -5.00
CA THR A 187 -0.03 11.30 -6.06
C THR A 187 0.79 10.13 -6.55
N LEU A 188 0.81 9.93 -7.85
CA LEU A 188 1.64 8.95 -8.54
C LEU A 188 2.59 9.71 -9.47
N THR A 189 3.89 9.62 -9.20
CA THR A 189 4.92 10.18 -10.06
C THR A 189 5.66 9.05 -10.76
N ARG A 190 5.63 9.05 -12.08
CA ARG A 190 6.47 8.21 -12.92
C ARG A 190 7.73 8.98 -13.28
N SER A 191 8.88 8.33 -13.16
CA SER A 191 10.20 8.80 -13.64
C SER A 191 10.93 7.66 -14.35
N GLY A 192 12.03 8.00 -15.04
CA GLY A 192 12.75 7.04 -15.90
C GLY A 192 12.07 6.88 -17.27
N GLY A 193 12.85 7.06 -18.36
CA GLY A 193 12.33 7.13 -19.70
C GLY A 193 11.59 8.43 -19.98
N PHE A 194 10.41 8.61 -19.39
CA PHE A 194 9.70 9.87 -19.38
C PHE A 194 9.09 10.17 -18.00
N SER A 195 8.80 11.45 -17.74
CA SER A 195 8.25 11.87 -16.44
C SER A 195 6.81 12.31 -16.57
N LYS A 196 5.96 11.83 -15.67
CA LYS A 196 4.55 12.20 -15.57
C LYS A 196 4.08 12.11 -14.11
N THR A 197 3.25 13.04 -13.70
CA THR A 197 2.58 13.00 -12.41
C THR A 197 1.08 12.97 -12.62
N LEU A 198 0.41 12.04 -11.96
CA LEU A 198 -1.03 12.00 -11.78
C LEU A 198 -1.36 12.20 -10.30
N ASN A 199 -2.51 12.77 -10.04
CA ASN A 199 -3.05 12.89 -8.69
C ASN A 199 -4.57 12.76 -8.73
N GLY A 200 -5.15 12.47 -7.57
CA GLY A 200 -6.59 12.32 -7.43
C GLY A 200 -6.97 12.03 -5.98
N THR A 201 -8.18 11.54 -5.81
CA THR A 201 -8.75 11.18 -4.50
C THR A 201 -9.09 9.71 -4.44
N TYR A 202 -9.12 9.16 -3.23
CA TYR A 202 -9.65 7.83 -2.93
C TYR A 202 -10.68 7.92 -1.80
N ASN A 203 -11.61 6.97 -1.77
CA ASN A 203 -12.60 6.83 -0.72
C ASN A 203 -12.21 5.70 0.22
N GLY A 204 -12.36 5.90 1.53
CA GLY A 204 -12.00 4.96 2.58
C GLY A 204 -10.84 5.45 3.44
N VAL A 205 -10.52 4.69 4.48
CA VAL A 205 -9.39 4.96 5.37
C VAL A 205 -8.27 3.97 5.04
N ALA A 206 -7.10 4.47 4.68
CA ALA A 206 -5.96 3.62 4.37
C ALA A 206 -5.45 2.89 5.63
N ALA A 207 -5.39 1.56 5.58
CA ALA A 207 -5.02 0.71 6.71
C ALA A 207 -3.91 -0.30 6.36
N GLY A 208 -3.51 -0.37 5.10
CA GLY A 208 -2.48 -1.28 4.63
C GLY A 208 -2.40 -1.30 3.11
N PHE A 209 -1.65 -2.24 2.59
CA PHE A 209 -1.44 -2.39 1.15
C PHE A 209 -1.16 -3.84 0.77
N LYS A 210 -1.18 -4.10 -0.54
CA LYS A 210 -0.80 -5.36 -1.16
C LYS A 210 0.04 -5.09 -2.40
N PHE A 211 1.11 -5.83 -2.59
CA PHE A 211 1.74 -6.06 -3.90
C PHE A 211 1.29 -7.39 -4.46
N TYR A 212 1.19 -7.50 -5.78
CA TYR A 212 0.76 -8.72 -6.44
C TYR A 212 1.50 -8.96 -7.75
N ALA A 213 1.68 -10.25 -8.10
CA ALA A 213 2.21 -10.70 -9.37
C ALA A 213 1.57 -12.02 -9.78
N ALA A 214 1.19 -12.17 -11.06
CA ALA A 214 0.63 -13.40 -11.62
C ALA A 214 0.76 -13.42 -13.15
N GLY A 215 0.91 -14.62 -13.73
CA GLY A 215 0.81 -14.84 -15.17
C GLY A 215 1.88 -14.15 -16.00
N THR A 216 3.08 -13.92 -15.43
CA THR A 216 4.22 -13.36 -16.16
C THR A 216 5.04 -14.47 -16.79
N ALA A 217 5.75 -14.19 -17.89
CA ALA A 217 6.78 -15.09 -18.40
C ALA A 217 7.92 -15.26 -17.38
N ASP A 218 8.54 -16.45 -17.37
CA ASP A 218 9.60 -16.83 -16.42
C ASP A 218 10.95 -16.23 -16.84
N VAL A 219 11.08 -14.92 -16.65
CA VAL A 219 12.33 -14.16 -16.82
C VAL A 219 12.45 -13.09 -15.74
N PRO A 220 13.66 -12.83 -15.21
CA PRO A 220 13.86 -11.87 -14.11
C PRO A 220 13.38 -10.45 -14.42
N GLU A 221 13.35 -10.06 -15.69
CA GLU A 221 12.88 -8.74 -16.14
C GLU A 221 11.39 -8.53 -15.85
N ASN A 222 10.64 -9.60 -15.59
CA ASN A 222 9.22 -9.56 -15.20
C ASN A 222 9.00 -9.46 -13.70
N ASP A 223 10.04 -9.55 -12.90
CA ASP A 223 9.91 -9.40 -11.45
C ASP A 223 9.42 -8.00 -11.06
N LEU A 224 8.61 -7.95 -10.03
CA LEU A 224 8.17 -6.70 -9.42
C LEU A 224 9.10 -6.35 -8.27
N SER A 225 9.78 -5.21 -8.38
CA SER A 225 10.61 -4.66 -7.30
C SER A 225 9.94 -3.48 -6.61
N PHE A 226 10.06 -3.38 -5.30
CA PHE A 226 9.59 -2.22 -4.54
C PHE A 226 10.42 -1.98 -3.28
N ASN A 227 10.41 -0.75 -2.76
CA ASN A 227 11.21 -0.36 -1.59
C ASN A 227 10.76 0.99 -1.00
N ASN A 228 11.50 1.49 0.00
CA ASN A 228 11.36 2.85 0.55
C ASN A 228 9.94 3.15 1.07
N LEU A 229 9.40 2.20 1.85
CA LEU A 229 8.11 2.38 2.52
C LEU A 229 8.25 3.41 3.64
N ALA A 230 7.33 4.38 3.71
CA ALA A 230 7.33 5.35 4.79
C ALA A 230 5.91 5.77 5.19
N ILE A 231 5.68 5.91 6.51
CA ILE A 231 4.53 6.58 7.09
C ILE A 231 5.03 7.87 7.72
N THR A 232 4.53 9.01 7.27
CA THR A 232 4.91 10.32 7.82
C THR A 232 3.96 10.75 8.92
N ALA A 233 4.50 11.53 9.88
CA ALA A 233 3.70 12.18 10.90
C ALA A 233 2.66 13.13 10.28
N LYS A 234 1.63 13.39 11.04
CA LYS A 234 0.65 14.43 10.76
C LYS A 234 1.35 15.79 10.65
N LYS A 235 1.10 16.50 9.55
CA LYS A 235 1.55 17.90 9.38
C LYS A 235 0.62 18.87 10.05
#